data_d3d3462fa75ce4091e42aa4d8b129275
#
_entry.id   d3d3462fa75ce4091e42aa4d8b129275
#
_cell.length_a   1.000
_cell.length_b   1.000
_cell.length_c   1.000
_cell.angle_alpha   90.00
_cell.angle_beta   90.00
_cell.angle_gamma   90.00
#
_symmetry.space_group_name_H-M   'P 1'
#
loop_
_entity.id
_entity.type
_entity.pdbx_description
1 polymer ?
#
loop_
_entity_poly.entity_id
_entity_poly.type
_entity_poly.pdbx_seq_one_letter_code
_entity_poly.pdbx_strand_id
1 'polypeptide(L)'
;MRVNVLALDGVFDLGLSAILDGFQTANELIEMSGLAVPRFELKIVGVRKVVKTSQGLGVPVQAAGTRAPDCVVVPAIGFKMPGPLEAALARPDVRDGVAVLRQWARGGATMTAACIGTFVMAESGLLDHHHATTTWWLAPLFRKRYPDVLLDESNMLVRSGRFVTAGAALSHMDLALWLVRSISPQLASLTAKYLIVDSRPSQSAYALTDHLVHADPIVQRFESWARARLTSGFSLDDAARAVGASKRTLARRMHSVLGRSPLSYFQSLRVERAATSSTLARPVRSRCTARVGYAEGATLRALLRRFNFRLRRA
;
A
#
# COMPACT_ATOMS: atom_id res chain seq x y z
N MET A 1 -9.37 -9.26 -22.05
CA MET A 1 -9.83 -8.91 -20.67
C MET A 1 -10.26 -7.47 -20.66
N ARG A 2 -11.52 -7.19 -20.29
CA ARG A 2 -12.06 -5.82 -20.21
C ARG A 2 -11.75 -5.22 -18.85
N VAL A 3 -11.04 -4.09 -18.84
CA VAL A 3 -10.62 -3.40 -17.62
C VAL A 3 -11.20 -1.99 -17.60
N ASN A 4 -12.07 -1.69 -16.64
CA ASN A 4 -12.56 -0.36 -16.41
C ASN A 4 -11.74 0.34 -15.31
N VAL A 5 -11.14 1.47 -15.64
CA VAL A 5 -10.44 2.34 -14.68
C VAL A 5 -11.41 3.43 -14.25
N LEU A 6 -11.91 3.38 -13.02
CA LEU A 6 -12.87 4.37 -12.50
C LEU A 6 -12.12 5.63 -12.07
N ALA A 7 -12.17 6.66 -12.91
CA ALA A 7 -11.61 7.97 -12.60
C ALA A 7 -12.67 8.86 -11.93
N LEU A 8 -12.34 9.33 -10.73
CA LEU A 8 -13.10 10.34 -9.99
C LEU A 8 -12.36 11.67 -10.03
N ASP A 9 -13.07 12.77 -9.79
CA ASP A 9 -12.44 14.09 -9.79
C ASP A 9 -11.31 14.18 -8.76
N GLY A 10 -10.18 14.79 -9.14
CA GLY A 10 -8.96 14.76 -8.34
C GLY A 10 -8.20 13.43 -8.41
N VAL A 11 -8.44 12.56 -9.41
CA VAL A 11 -7.67 11.32 -9.58
C VAL A 11 -6.16 11.61 -9.60
N PHE A 12 -5.39 10.76 -8.94
CA PHE A 12 -3.95 10.92 -8.79
C PHE A 12 -3.23 10.65 -10.11
N ASP A 13 -2.55 11.65 -10.65
CA ASP A 13 -1.94 11.66 -11.98
C ASP A 13 -1.00 10.47 -12.21
N LEU A 14 0.03 10.35 -11.36
CA LEU A 14 1.02 9.26 -11.45
C LEU A 14 0.35 7.88 -11.33
N GLY A 15 -0.68 7.76 -10.47
CA GLY A 15 -1.39 6.50 -10.28
C GLY A 15 -2.20 6.09 -11.52
N LEU A 16 -2.92 7.05 -12.11
CA LEU A 16 -3.68 6.83 -13.33
C LEU A 16 -2.73 6.45 -14.48
N SER A 17 -1.69 7.24 -14.72
CA SER A 17 -0.71 6.98 -15.79
C SER A 17 -0.02 5.63 -15.63
N ALA A 18 0.42 5.29 -14.41
CA ALA A 18 1.08 4.00 -14.16
C ALA A 18 0.19 2.80 -14.51
N ILE A 19 -1.12 2.88 -14.25
CA ILE A 19 -2.07 1.83 -14.64
C ILE A 19 -2.18 1.77 -16.18
N LEU A 20 -2.40 2.91 -16.82
CA LEU A 20 -2.61 2.98 -18.27
C LEU A 20 -1.36 2.51 -19.03
N ASP A 21 -0.18 3.04 -18.67
CA ASP A 21 1.08 2.69 -19.31
C ASP A 21 1.48 1.24 -19.04
N GLY A 22 1.21 0.73 -17.83
CA GLY A 22 1.47 -0.68 -17.50
C GLY A 22 0.70 -1.66 -18.40
N PHE A 23 -0.59 -1.41 -18.64
CA PHE A 23 -1.39 -2.25 -19.53
C PHE A 23 -1.10 -1.99 -21.00
N GLN A 24 -0.84 -0.75 -21.40
CA GLN A 24 -0.47 -0.42 -22.77
C GLN A 24 0.83 -1.13 -23.16
N THR A 25 1.85 -1.04 -22.31
CA THR A 25 3.13 -1.76 -22.53
C THR A 25 2.92 -3.27 -22.59
N ALA A 26 2.06 -3.85 -21.74
CA ALA A 26 1.74 -5.26 -21.81
C ALA A 26 1.09 -5.63 -23.15
N ASN A 27 0.15 -4.82 -23.66
CA ASN A 27 -0.49 -5.05 -24.97
C ASN A 27 0.51 -4.97 -26.13
N GLU A 28 1.43 -4.01 -26.12
CA GLU A 28 2.48 -3.88 -27.15
C GLU A 28 3.43 -5.08 -27.12
N LEU A 29 3.76 -5.56 -25.92
CA LEU A 29 4.62 -6.74 -25.76
C LEU A 29 3.93 -8.04 -26.18
N ILE A 30 2.61 -8.16 -26.09
CA ILE A 30 1.85 -9.29 -26.69
C ILE A 30 2.10 -9.32 -28.20
N GLU A 31 1.95 -8.18 -28.88
CA GLU A 31 2.16 -8.08 -30.33
C GLU A 31 3.62 -8.36 -30.72
N MET A 32 4.57 -7.74 -30.00
CA MET A 32 6.00 -7.90 -30.29
C MET A 32 6.53 -9.32 -30.07
N SER A 33 6.02 -10.01 -29.03
CA SER A 33 6.52 -11.33 -28.65
C SER A 33 5.74 -12.51 -29.24
N GLY A 34 4.60 -12.24 -29.90
CA GLY A 34 3.73 -13.28 -30.44
C GLY A 34 3.09 -14.16 -29.37
N LEU A 35 2.98 -13.71 -28.16
CA LEU A 35 2.35 -14.46 -27.07
C LEU A 35 0.85 -14.65 -27.33
N ALA A 36 0.39 -15.90 -27.30
CA ALA A 36 -1.01 -16.27 -27.49
C ALA A 36 -1.82 -16.04 -26.20
N VAL A 37 -1.94 -14.78 -25.78
CA VAL A 37 -2.70 -14.36 -24.59
C VAL A 37 -3.68 -13.23 -24.96
N PRO A 38 -4.84 -13.11 -24.26
CA PRO A 38 -5.80 -12.07 -24.57
C PRO A 38 -5.26 -10.67 -24.22
N ARG A 39 -5.56 -9.71 -25.09
CA ARG A 39 -5.25 -8.29 -24.86
C ARG A 39 -6.11 -7.71 -23.74
N PHE A 40 -5.61 -6.62 -23.15
CA PHE A 40 -6.35 -5.80 -22.19
C PHE A 40 -7.09 -4.68 -22.91
N GLU A 41 -8.40 -4.67 -22.80
CA GLU A 41 -9.28 -3.61 -23.31
C GLU A 41 -9.54 -2.61 -22.19
N LEU A 42 -8.78 -1.53 -22.17
CA LEU A 42 -8.89 -0.50 -21.14
C LEU A 42 -9.93 0.53 -21.52
N LYS A 43 -10.76 0.91 -20.54
CA LYS A 43 -11.65 2.06 -20.60
C LYS A 43 -11.48 2.91 -19.36
N ILE A 44 -11.20 4.20 -19.54
CA ILE A 44 -11.29 5.17 -18.47
C ILE A 44 -12.76 5.57 -18.38
N VAL A 45 -13.37 5.30 -17.24
CA VAL A 45 -14.80 5.55 -17.02
C VAL A 45 -15.00 6.52 -15.86
N GLY A 46 -16.02 7.30 -15.94
CA GLY A 46 -16.35 8.29 -14.89
C GLY A 46 -17.86 8.38 -14.68
N VAL A 47 -18.23 8.96 -13.55
CA VAL A 47 -19.61 9.30 -13.17
C VAL A 47 -19.96 10.76 -13.50
N ARG A 48 -19.01 11.48 -14.06
CA ARG A 48 -19.15 12.85 -14.57
C ARG A 48 -18.66 12.91 -16.02
N LYS A 49 -19.09 13.90 -16.78
CA LYS A 49 -18.68 14.08 -18.18
C LYS A 49 -17.22 14.48 -18.32
N VAL A 50 -16.68 15.17 -17.33
CA VAL A 50 -15.29 15.64 -17.28
C VAL A 50 -14.76 15.29 -15.90
N VAL A 51 -13.54 14.77 -15.88
CA VAL A 51 -12.75 14.50 -14.66
C VAL A 51 -11.45 15.26 -14.79
N LYS A 52 -11.04 15.93 -13.72
CA LYS A 52 -9.72 16.54 -13.61
C LYS A 52 -8.84 15.71 -12.69
N THR A 53 -7.56 15.65 -13.01
CA THR A 53 -6.57 15.04 -12.12
C THR A 53 -6.27 15.94 -10.92
N SER A 54 -5.50 15.43 -9.98
CA SER A 54 -5.05 16.22 -8.81
C SER A 54 -4.15 17.40 -9.20
N GLN A 55 -3.53 17.36 -10.37
CA GLN A 55 -2.72 18.47 -10.92
C GLN A 55 -3.52 19.35 -11.91
N GLY A 56 -4.83 19.08 -12.09
CA GLY A 56 -5.71 19.88 -12.93
C GLY A 56 -5.75 19.47 -14.40
N LEU A 57 -5.11 18.36 -14.79
CA LEU A 57 -5.18 17.85 -16.16
C LEU A 57 -6.58 17.28 -16.45
N GLY A 58 -7.12 17.56 -17.64
CA GLY A 58 -8.39 17.00 -18.08
C GLY A 58 -8.25 15.54 -18.50
N VAL A 59 -9.09 14.67 -17.95
CA VAL A 59 -9.14 13.24 -18.30
C VAL A 59 -10.39 12.98 -19.12
N PRO A 60 -10.27 12.55 -20.39
CA PRO A 60 -11.40 12.07 -21.16
C PRO A 60 -11.93 10.77 -20.55
N VAL A 61 -13.21 10.73 -20.21
CA VAL A 61 -13.84 9.56 -19.61
C VAL A 61 -15.09 9.15 -20.41
N GLN A 62 -15.33 7.86 -20.45
CA GLN A 62 -16.60 7.30 -20.92
C GLN A 62 -17.58 7.23 -19.73
N ALA A 63 -18.87 7.28 -20.00
CA ALA A 63 -19.85 7.07 -18.94
C ALA A 63 -19.73 5.66 -18.37
N ALA A 64 -19.77 5.56 -17.04
CA ALA A 64 -19.81 4.27 -16.36
C ALA A 64 -21.09 3.52 -16.73
N GLY A 65 -20.97 2.47 -17.55
CA GLY A 65 -22.10 1.66 -17.98
C GLY A 65 -22.58 0.69 -16.90
N THR A 66 -23.76 0.11 -17.13
CA THR A 66 -24.36 -0.86 -16.20
C THR A 66 -23.73 -2.25 -16.26
N ARG A 67 -23.19 -2.62 -17.43
CA ARG A 67 -22.54 -3.92 -17.64
C ARG A 67 -21.20 -3.99 -16.90
N ALA A 68 -21.03 -5.01 -16.07
CA ALA A 68 -19.77 -5.23 -15.37
C ALA A 68 -18.64 -5.57 -16.35
N PRO A 69 -17.43 -4.97 -16.18
CA PRO A 69 -16.21 -5.43 -16.86
C PRO A 69 -15.71 -6.72 -16.22
N ASP A 70 -14.62 -7.28 -16.75
CA ASP A 70 -13.96 -8.43 -16.13
C ASP A 70 -13.17 -7.98 -14.88
N CYS A 71 -12.62 -6.75 -14.92
CA CYS A 71 -11.89 -6.13 -13.83
C CYS A 71 -12.19 -4.63 -13.71
N VAL A 72 -12.26 -4.15 -12.48
CA VAL A 72 -12.36 -2.73 -12.12
C VAL A 72 -11.07 -2.31 -11.41
N VAL A 73 -10.49 -1.20 -11.83
CA VAL A 73 -9.38 -0.56 -11.14
C VAL A 73 -9.83 0.78 -10.60
N VAL A 74 -9.67 0.99 -9.30
CA VAL A 74 -9.94 2.29 -8.62
C VAL A 74 -8.60 2.93 -8.27
N PRO A 75 -8.13 3.91 -9.06
CA PRO A 75 -6.93 4.66 -8.74
C PRO A 75 -7.13 5.53 -7.48
N ALA A 76 -6.03 6.00 -6.91
CA ALA A 76 -6.08 6.98 -5.85
C ALA A 76 -6.72 8.30 -6.31
N ILE A 77 -7.38 8.99 -5.37
CA ILE A 77 -7.65 10.42 -5.45
C ILE A 77 -6.52 11.17 -4.72
N GLY A 78 -6.12 12.34 -5.22
CA GLY A 78 -4.87 13.01 -4.88
C GLY A 78 -4.78 13.70 -3.51
N PHE A 79 -5.49 13.22 -2.51
CA PHE A 79 -5.53 13.79 -1.16
C PHE A 79 -4.62 13.04 -0.20
N LYS A 80 -3.56 13.70 0.28
CA LYS A 80 -2.54 13.06 1.14
C LYS A 80 -2.80 13.23 2.64
N MET A 81 -3.66 14.16 3.03
CA MET A 81 -3.94 14.51 4.43
C MET A 81 -5.34 14.07 4.84
N PRO A 82 -5.55 13.67 6.13
CA PRO A 82 -6.84 13.16 6.62
C PRO A 82 -8.02 14.07 6.34
N GLY A 83 -8.01 15.33 6.78
CA GLY A 83 -9.16 16.24 6.64
C GLY A 83 -9.61 16.47 5.20
N PRO A 84 -8.71 16.87 4.26
CA PRO A 84 -9.05 16.97 2.84
C PRO A 84 -9.57 15.67 2.23
N LEU A 85 -9.02 14.51 2.64
CA LEU A 85 -9.51 13.21 2.17
C LEU A 85 -10.93 12.92 2.66
N GLU A 86 -11.22 13.15 3.94
CA GLU A 86 -12.58 12.94 4.49
C GLU A 86 -13.61 13.81 3.76
N ALA A 87 -13.26 15.07 3.48
CA ALA A 87 -14.11 15.97 2.69
C ALA A 87 -14.32 15.45 1.25
N ALA A 88 -13.25 14.93 0.62
CA ALA A 88 -13.33 14.37 -0.72
C ALA A 88 -14.20 13.11 -0.78
N LEU A 89 -14.11 12.23 0.21
CA LEU A 89 -14.94 11.01 0.29
C LEU A 89 -16.44 11.32 0.44
N ALA A 90 -16.79 12.48 0.99
CA ALA A 90 -18.19 12.91 1.12
C ALA A 90 -18.79 13.53 -0.16
N ARG A 91 -18.00 13.72 -1.22
CA ARG A 91 -18.44 14.36 -2.46
C ARG A 91 -19.49 13.53 -3.22
N PRO A 92 -20.38 14.20 -3.99
CA PRO A 92 -21.38 13.51 -4.81
C PRO A 92 -20.80 12.54 -5.85
N ASP A 93 -19.70 12.92 -6.51
CA ASP A 93 -19.06 12.04 -7.52
C ASP A 93 -18.50 10.77 -6.88
N VAL A 94 -17.97 10.82 -5.66
CA VAL A 94 -17.53 9.64 -4.93
C VAL A 94 -18.70 8.74 -4.57
N ARG A 95 -19.82 9.31 -4.08
CA ARG A 95 -21.03 8.53 -3.78
C ARG A 95 -21.61 7.82 -5.00
N ASP A 96 -21.64 8.51 -6.15
CA ASP A 96 -22.10 7.93 -7.41
C ASP A 96 -21.11 6.82 -7.89
N GLY A 97 -19.80 7.05 -7.75
CA GLY A 97 -18.77 6.05 -8.03
C GLY A 97 -18.91 4.81 -7.16
N VAL A 98 -19.18 4.98 -5.87
CA VAL A 98 -19.47 3.89 -4.92
C VAL A 98 -20.68 3.06 -5.36
N ALA A 99 -21.76 3.70 -5.85
CA ALA A 99 -22.92 2.99 -6.37
C ALA A 99 -22.57 2.13 -7.60
N VAL A 100 -21.76 2.68 -8.50
CA VAL A 100 -21.23 1.94 -9.68
C VAL A 100 -20.38 0.76 -9.25
N LEU A 101 -19.48 0.92 -8.26
CA LEU A 101 -18.64 -0.16 -7.75
C LEU A 101 -19.50 -1.30 -7.19
N ARG A 102 -20.53 -1.01 -6.40
CA ARG A 102 -21.48 -2.01 -5.89
C ARG A 102 -22.18 -2.76 -7.03
N GLN A 103 -22.60 -2.05 -8.06
CA GLN A 103 -23.26 -2.66 -9.23
C GLN A 103 -22.32 -3.62 -9.97
N TRP A 104 -21.10 -3.21 -10.29
CA TRP A 104 -20.13 -4.04 -10.98
C TRP A 104 -19.65 -5.23 -10.13
N ALA A 105 -19.55 -5.03 -8.82
CA ALA A 105 -19.27 -6.12 -7.90
C ALA A 105 -20.37 -7.20 -7.91
N ARG A 106 -21.66 -6.81 -7.94
CA ARG A 106 -22.77 -7.78 -8.11
C ARG A 106 -22.70 -8.51 -9.45
N GLY A 107 -22.23 -7.84 -10.49
CA GLY A 107 -22.00 -8.41 -11.82
C GLY A 107 -20.78 -9.34 -11.94
N GLY A 108 -20.08 -9.62 -10.84
CA GLY A 108 -18.98 -10.60 -10.78
C GLY A 108 -17.59 -10.04 -11.13
N ALA A 109 -17.45 -8.73 -11.33
CA ALA A 109 -16.14 -8.12 -11.63
C ALA A 109 -15.10 -8.41 -10.53
N THR A 110 -13.84 -8.58 -10.93
CA THR A 110 -12.70 -8.47 -10.00
C THR A 110 -12.52 -7.01 -9.62
N MET A 111 -12.55 -6.72 -8.34
CA MET A 111 -12.51 -5.36 -7.81
C MET A 111 -11.12 -5.04 -7.31
N THR A 112 -10.48 -4.05 -7.90
CA THR A 112 -9.10 -3.70 -7.51
C THR A 112 -8.98 -2.21 -7.20
N ALA A 113 -8.14 -1.87 -6.22
CA ALA A 113 -7.87 -0.49 -5.85
C ALA A 113 -6.40 -0.30 -5.44
N ALA A 114 -5.88 0.91 -5.63
CA ALA A 114 -4.53 1.24 -5.20
C ALA A 114 -4.52 2.50 -4.34
N CYS A 115 -3.66 2.50 -3.31
CA CYS A 115 -3.41 3.64 -2.46
C CYS A 115 -4.73 4.17 -1.81
N ILE A 116 -5.05 5.44 -2.00
CA ILE A 116 -6.29 6.06 -1.51
C ILE A 116 -7.54 5.55 -2.26
N GLY A 117 -7.39 4.94 -3.44
CA GLY A 117 -8.50 4.25 -4.10
C GLY A 117 -9.13 3.15 -3.25
N THR A 118 -8.36 2.56 -2.32
CA THR A 118 -8.89 1.60 -1.34
C THR A 118 -9.92 2.24 -0.39
N PHE A 119 -9.75 3.52 -0.03
CA PHE A 119 -10.78 4.24 0.74
C PHE A 119 -12.08 4.36 -0.04
N VAL A 120 -12.02 4.71 -1.33
CA VAL A 120 -13.20 4.78 -2.19
C VAL A 120 -13.90 3.42 -2.29
N MET A 121 -13.13 2.34 -2.40
CA MET A 121 -13.69 0.98 -2.39
C MET A 121 -14.29 0.62 -1.04
N ALA A 122 -13.67 1.00 0.08
CA ALA A 122 -14.18 0.77 1.43
C ALA A 122 -15.48 1.54 1.71
N GLU A 123 -15.67 2.76 1.17
CA GLU A 123 -16.96 3.49 1.23
C GLU A 123 -18.13 2.69 0.63
N SER A 124 -17.85 1.73 -0.23
CA SER A 124 -18.89 0.86 -0.78
C SER A 124 -19.33 -0.29 0.15
N GLY A 125 -18.64 -0.54 1.26
CA GLY A 125 -18.84 -1.70 2.13
C GLY A 125 -18.37 -3.03 1.52
N LEU A 126 -17.78 -3.01 0.33
CA LEU A 126 -17.33 -4.22 -0.36
C LEU A 126 -16.11 -4.89 0.28
N LEU A 127 -15.39 -4.16 1.12
CA LEU A 127 -14.19 -4.66 1.81
C LEU A 127 -14.47 -5.15 3.23
N ASP A 128 -15.71 -5.03 3.73
CA ASP A 128 -16.07 -5.48 5.08
C ASP A 128 -15.76 -6.98 5.24
N HIS A 129 -15.07 -7.33 6.32
CA HIS A 129 -14.56 -8.67 6.62
C HIS A 129 -13.54 -9.23 5.61
N HIS A 130 -13.04 -8.41 4.70
CA HIS A 130 -11.97 -8.76 3.77
C HIS A 130 -10.62 -8.20 4.20
N HIS A 131 -9.54 -8.92 3.86
CA HIS A 131 -8.20 -8.39 3.97
C HIS A 131 -7.97 -7.33 2.89
N ALA A 132 -7.35 -6.20 3.28
CA ALA A 132 -7.02 -5.11 2.37
C ALA A 132 -5.72 -4.43 2.80
N THR A 133 -5.10 -3.70 1.86
CA THR A 133 -4.03 -2.75 2.15
C THR A 133 -4.37 -1.38 1.56
N THR A 134 -3.76 -0.36 2.09
CA THR A 134 -3.83 1.02 1.59
C THR A 134 -2.51 1.71 1.83
N THR A 135 -2.45 3.02 1.61
CA THR A 135 -1.26 3.80 1.91
C THR A 135 -0.96 3.83 3.40
N TRP A 136 0.29 3.49 3.77
CA TRP A 136 0.72 3.32 5.16
C TRP A 136 0.48 4.56 6.03
N TRP A 137 0.63 5.78 5.49
CA TRP A 137 0.49 7.02 6.29
C TRP A 137 -0.95 7.38 6.63
N LEU A 138 -1.95 6.81 5.96
CA LEU A 138 -3.38 6.96 6.26
C LEU A 138 -3.98 5.70 6.90
N ALA A 139 -3.18 4.67 7.19
CA ALA A 139 -3.64 3.44 7.82
C ALA A 139 -4.38 3.68 9.16
N PRO A 140 -3.96 4.61 10.04
CA PRO A 140 -4.70 4.93 11.26
C PRO A 140 -6.11 5.50 10.97
N LEU A 141 -6.23 6.39 9.98
CA LEU A 141 -7.52 6.91 9.54
C LEU A 141 -8.40 5.80 8.96
N PHE A 142 -7.81 4.93 8.13
CA PHE A 142 -8.52 3.82 7.51
C PHE A 142 -9.12 2.87 8.56
N ARG A 143 -8.33 2.43 9.55
CA ARG A 143 -8.82 1.58 10.65
C ARG A 143 -9.93 2.22 11.47
N LYS A 144 -9.83 3.53 11.72
CA LYS A 144 -10.86 4.27 12.47
C LYS A 144 -12.17 4.36 11.69
N ARG A 145 -12.08 4.55 10.37
CA ARG A 145 -13.25 4.78 9.51
C ARG A 145 -13.91 3.49 9.06
N TYR A 146 -13.13 2.42 8.83
CA TYR A 146 -13.59 1.12 8.34
C TYR A 146 -13.14 -0.01 9.28
N PRO A 147 -13.71 -0.10 10.48
CA PRO A 147 -13.26 -1.05 11.51
C PRO A 147 -13.48 -2.52 11.13
N ASP A 148 -14.41 -2.79 10.21
CA ASP A 148 -14.74 -4.14 9.75
C ASP A 148 -13.80 -4.66 8.66
N VAL A 149 -12.92 -3.81 8.13
CA VAL A 149 -11.91 -4.20 7.14
C VAL A 149 -10.64 -4.70 7.83
N LEU A 150 -10.16 -5.88 7.43
CA LEU A 150 -8.93 -6.47 7.97
C LEU A 150 -7.70 -5.85 7.29
N LEU A 151 -7.26 -4.68 7.79
CA LEU A 151 -6.18 -3.91 7.18
C LEU A 151 -4.80 -4.50 7.47
N ASP A 152 -4.04 -4.78 6.41
CA ASP A 152 -2.61 -5.11 6.43
C ASP A 152 -1.81 -4.07 5.63
N GLU A 153 -1.37 -3.01 6.28
CA GLU A 153 -0.58 -1.94 5.67
C GLU A 153 0.90 -2.29 5.50
N SER A 154 1.33 -3.48 5.89
CA SER A 154 2.73 -3.91 5.71
C SER A 154 3.00 -4.44 4.30
N ASN A 155 2.02 -5.08 3.69
CA ASN A 155 2.14 -5.64 2.37
C ASN A 155 1.88 -4.60 1.26
N MET A 156 2.64 -4.72 0.15
CA MET A 156 2.44 -3.87 -1.02
C MET A 156 1.14 -4.21 -1.74
N LEU A 157 0.74 -5.49 -1.74
CA LEU A 157 -0.47 -5.97 -2.38
C LEU A 157 -1.13 -7.04 -1.50
N VAL A 158 -2.45 -6.91 -1.31
CA VAL A 158 -3.27 -7.85 -0.55
C VAL A 158 -4.43 -8.33 -1.43
N ARG A 159 -4.62 -9.65 -1.51
CA ARG A 159 -5.74 -10.29 -2.18
C ARG A 159 -6.66 -10.95 -1.16
N SER A 160 -7.96 -10.71 -1.28
CA SER A 160 -9.01 -11.37 -0.50
C SER A 160 -10.17 -11.74 -1.44
N GLY A 161 -10.21 -13.01 -1.86
CA GLY A 161 -11.14 -13.45 -2.88
C GLY A 161 -10.95 -12.73 -4.23
N ARG A 162 -11.99 -12.00 -4.66
CA ARG A 162 -11.98 -11.17 -5.88
C ARG A 162 -11.57 -9.71 -5.64
N PHE A 163 -11.27 -9.33 -4.40
CA PHE A 163 -10.80 -8.02 -4.03
C PHE A 163 -9.28 -8.02 -3.98
N VAL A 164 -8.66 -7.04 -4.63
CA VAL A 164 -7.21 -6.87 -4.63
C VAL A 164 -6.89 -5.42 -4.37
N THR A 165 -6.14 -5.16 -3.33
CA THR A 165 -5.76 -3.81 -2.95
C THR A 165 -4.24 -3.67 -2.94
N ALA A 166 -3.76 -2.49 -3.29
CA ALA A 166 -2.34 -2.17 -3.32
C ALA A 166 -2.03 -0.92 -2.48
N GLY A 167 -0.82 -0.86 -1.92
CA GLY A 167 -0.41 0.10 -0.91
C GLY A 167 -0.20 1.54 -1.39
N ALA A 168 1.01 2.06 -1.24
CA ALA A 168 1.31 3.48 -1.50
C ALA A 168 1.41 3.86 -3.00
N ALA A 169 1.75 5.11 -3.29
CA ALA A 169 1.62 5.76 -4.59
C ALA A 169 2.02 4.94 -5.82
N LEU A 170 3.25 4.38 -5.85
CA LEU A 170 3.72 3.58 -6.99
C LEU A 170 3.14 2.16 -7.03
N SER A 171 2.37 1.74 -6.03
CA SER A 171 1.70 0.45 -6.03
C SER A 171 0.64 0.29 -7.13
N HIS A 172 0.25 1.37 -7.79
CA HIS A 172 -0.58 1.31 -8.99
C HIS A 172 0.09 0.47 -10.08
N MET A 173 1.41 0.58 -10.23
CA MET A 173 2.19 -0.26 -11.14
C MET A 173 2.27 -1.72 -10.65
N ASP A 174 2.45 -1.95 -9.34
CA ASP A 174 2.43 -3.31 -8.78
C ASP A 174 1.08 -3.98 -9.01
N LEU A 175 -0.03 -3.23 -8.90
CA LEU A 175 -1.38 -3.71 -9.18
C LEU A 175 -1.56 -4.04 -10.67
N ALA A 176 -1.12 -3.17 -11.58
CA ALA A 176 -1.17 -3.43 -13.02
C ALA A 176 -0.37 -4.69 -13.38
N LEU A 177 0.87 -4.82 -12.88
CA LEU A 177 1.70 -6.01 -13.10
C LEU A 177 1.10 -7.27 -12.47
N TRP A 178 0.41 -7.17 -11.33
CA TRP A 178 -0.31 -8.28 -10.74
C TRP A 178 -1.46 -8.75 -11.64
N LEU A 179 -2.23 -7.82 -12.20
CA LEU A 179 -3.31 -8.13 -13.15
C LEU A 179 -2.76 -8.76 -14.43
N VAL A 180 -1.68 -8.23 -14.99
CA VAL A 180 -0.99 -8.85 -16.13
C VAL A 180 -0.50 -10.26 -15.80
N ARG A 181 0.06 -10.47 -14.60
CA ARG A 181 0.52 -11.78 -14.12
C ARG A 181 -0.60 -12.79 -13.96
N SER A 182 -1.81 -12.35 -13.63
CA SER A 182 -2.98 -13.23 -13.50
C SER A 182 -3.39 -13.85 -14.85
N ILE A 183 -3.02 -13.20 -15.94
CA ILE A 183 -3.24 -13.71 -17.32
C ILE A 183 -2.00 -14.48 -17.81
N SER A 184 -0.81 -13.90 -17.64
CA SER A 184 0.45 -14.53 -18.06
C SER A 184 1.62 -14.09 -17.18
N PRO A 185 2.22 -15.00 -16.38
CA PRO A 185 3.43 -14.71 -15.62
C PRO A 185 4.61 -14.30 -16.52
N GLN A 186 4.71 -14.87 -17.73
CA GLN A 186 5.73 -14.54 -18.70
C GLN A 186 5.59 -13.10 -19.20
N LEU A 187 4.37 -12.70 -19.58
CA LEU A 187 4.08 -11.32 -20.00
C LEU A 187 4.36 -10.32 -18.88
N ALA A 188 3.95 -10.63 -17.65
CA ALA A 188 4.22 -9.74 -16.51
C ALA A 188 5.72 -9.56 -16.23
N SER A 189 6.51 -10.65 -16.38
CA SER A 189 7.97 -10.57 -16.24
C SER A 189 8.60 -9.71 -17.34
N LEU A 190 8.12 -9.84 -18.55
CA LEU A 190 8.60 -9.05 -19.70
C LEU A 190 8.23 -7.57 -19.53
N THR A 191 6.97 -7.27 -19.17
CA THR A 191 6.48 -5.92 -18.90
C THR A 191 7.28 -5.24 -17.78
N ALA A 192 7.53 -5.96 -16.68
CA ALA A 192 8.31 -5.42 -15.57
C ALA A 192 9.77 -5.10 -15.97
N LYS A 193 10.39 -5.93 -16.79
CA LYS A 193 11.75 -5.68 -17.32
C LYS A 193 11.77 -4.47 -18.25
N TYR A 194 10.78 -4.37 -19.12
CA TYR A 194 10.68 -3.26 -20.09
C TYR A 194 10.50 -1.92 -19.39
N LEU A 195 9.69 -1.89 -18.34
CA LEU A 195 9.44 -0.70 -17.51
C LEU A 195 10.48 -0.48 -16.40
N ILE A 196 11.49 -1.36 -16.28
CA ILE A 196 12.53 -1.32 -15.23
C ILE A 196 11.91 -1.28 -13.83
N VAL A 197 10.91 -2.14 -13.60
CA VAL A 197 10.21 -2.23 -12.31
C VAL A 197 10.62 -3.47 -11.55
N ASP A 198 11.21 -3.26 -10.37
CA ASP A 198 11.56 -4.32 -9.43
C ASP A 198 10.35 -4.74 -8.58
N SER A 199 10.33 -6.01 -8.16
CA SER A 199 9.32 -6.52 -7.24
C SER A 199 9.45 -5.90 -5.86
N ARG A 200 8.36 -5.35 -5.34
CA ARG A 200 8.25 -4.71 -4.02
C ARG A 200 7.20 -5.45 -3.17
N PRO A 201 7.59 -6.49 -2.40
CA PRO A 201 6.62 -7.29 -1.65
C PRO A 201 6.01 -6.54 -0.46
N SER A 202 6.71 -5.54 0.08
CA SER A 202 6.30 -4.81 1.27
C SER A 202 6.51 -3.31 1.11
N GLN A 203 5.59 -2.52 1.66
CA GLN A 203 5.75 -1.07 1.81
C GLN A 203 6.35 -0.66 3.17
N SER A 204 6.54 -1.61 4.09
CA SER A 204 7.08 -1.33 5.42
C SER A 204 8.47 -0.71 5.40
N ALA A 205 9.29 -1.03 4.37
CA ALA A 205 10.60 -0.44 4.20
C ALA A 205 10.58 1.05 3.78
N TYR A 206 9.44 1.52 3.30
CA TYR A 206 9.23 2.90 2.84
C TYR A 206 8.40 3.72 3.83
N ALA A 207 7.86 3.07 4.88
CA ALA A 207 7.07 3.77 5.88
C ALA A 207 7.99 4.69 6.70
N LEU A 208 7.77 6.00 6.53
CA LEU A 208 8.41 7.02 7.36
C LEU A 208 7.69 7.01 8.70
N THR A 209 8.26 6.32 9.67
CA THR A 209 7.71 6.16 11.00
C THR A 209 7.41 7.49 11.68
N ASP A 210 8.23 8.51 11.43
CA ASP A 210 8.04 9.86 11.93
C ASP A 210 6.69 10.47 11.54
N HIS A 211 6.17 10.16 10.36
CA HIS A 211 4.87 10.67 9.89
C HIS A 211 3.67 10.11 10.66
N LEU A 212 3.75 8.85 11.10
CA LEU A 212 2.68 8.20 11.87
C LEU A 212 2.76 8.55 13.37
N VAL A 213 3.95 8.82 13.84
CA VAL A 213 4.25 9.07 15.25
C VAL A 213 3.71 10.41 15.73
N HIS A 214 3.70 11.42 14.89
CA HIS A 214 3.22 12.77 15.26
C HIS A 214 1.70 12.83 15.56
N ALA A 215 0.96 11.76 15.25
CA ALA A 215 -0.48 11.68 15.51
C ALA A 215 -0.85 11.35 16.98
N ASP A 216 0.07 10.84 17.78
CA ASP A 216 -0.19 10.45 19.19
C ASP A 216 1.03 10.76 20.09
N PRO A 217 0.87 11.60 21.13
CA PRO A 217 1.99 11.99 22.01
C PRO A 217 2.64 10.81 22.76
N ILE A 218 1.90 9.74 23.06
CA ILE A 218 2.45 8.55 23.73
C ILE A 218 3.34 7.79 22.74
N VAL A 219 2.88 7.63 21.51
CA VAL A 219 3.64 6.94 20.46
C VAL A 219 4.90 7.74 20.11
N GLN A 220 4.80 9.07 20.04
CA GLN A 220 5.95 9.95 19.80
C GLN A 220 7.01 9.84 20.91
N ARG A 221 6.60 9.88 22.18
CA ARG A 221 7.55 9.69 23.30
C ARG A 221 8.17 8.30 23.28
N PHE A 222 7.37 7.27 22.93
CA PHE A 222 7.88 5.90 22.82
C PHE A 222 8.93 5.78 21.72
N GLU A 223 8.70 6.36 20.56
CA GLU A 223 9.68 6.35 19.47
C GLU A 223 10.99 7.01 19.86
N SER A 224 10.92 8.21 20.43
CA SER A 224 12.10 8.93 20.91
C SER A 224 12.89 8.10 21.93
N TRP A 225 12.20 7.48 22.88
CA TRP A 225 12.79 6.56 23.85
C TRP A 225 13.41 5.32 23.17
N ALA A 226 12.73 4.73 22.21
CA ALA A 226 13.17 3.53 21.49
C ALA A 226 14.42 3.82 20.65
N ARG A 227 14.45 4.92 19.89
CA ARG A 227 15.62 5.32 19.08
C ARG A 227 16.87 5.58 19.91
N ALA A 228 16.73 6.16 21.09
CA ALA A 228 17.84 6.39 22.00
C ALA A 228 18.41 5.09 22.59
N ARG A 229 17.69 3.97 22.53
CA ARG A 229 18.03 2.70 23.20
C ARG A 229 18.16 1.49 22.28
N LEU A 230 18.38 1.70 20.99
CA LEU A 230 18.46 0.60 20.01
C LEU A 230 19.56 -0.42 20.31
N THR A 231 20.61 -0.03 21.03
CA THR A 231 21.70 -0.94 21.44
C THR A 231 21.43 -1.67 22.77
N SER A 232 20.42 -1.20 23.53
CA SER A 232 20.04 -1.77 24.82
C SER A 232 18.97 -2.84 24.67
N GLY A 233 18.72 -3.65 25.68
CA GLY A 233 17.58 -4.58 25.71
C GLY A 233 16.24 -3.83 25.67
N PHE A 234 15.17 -4.50 25.21
CA PHE A 234 13.81 -3.97 25.26
C PHE A 234 13.12 -4.45 26.53
N SER A 235 12.62 -3.51 27.31
CA SER A 235 11.71 -3.77 28.44
C SER A 235 10.42 -2.98 28.23
N LEU A 236 9.28 -3.67 28.21
CA LEU A 236 7.98 -3.02 28.09
C LEU A 236 7.63 -2.16 29.31
N ASP A 237 8.12 -2.55 30.50
CA ASP A 237 7.95 -1.79 31.73
C ASP A 237 8.69 -0.47 31.69
N ASP A 238 9.93 -0.48 31.23
CA ASP A 238 10.74 0.74 31.10
C ASP A 238 10.17 1.68 30.04
N ALA A 239 9.73 1.10 28.92
CA ALA A 239 9.07 1.84 27.85
C ALA A 239 7.79 2.54 28.35
N ALA A 240 6.93 1.80 29.05
CA ALA A 240 5.67 2.33 29.58
C ALA A 240 5.92 3.46 30.61
N ARG A 241 6.88 3.27 31.52
CA ARG A 241 7.30 4.31 32.48
C ARG A 241 7.83 5.55 31.77
N ALA A 242 8.69 5.36 30.78
CA ALA A 242 9.31 6.48 30.06
C ALA A 242 8.29 7.37 29.31
N VAL A 243 7.18 6.79 28.85
CA VAL A 243 6.13 7.55 28.17
C VAL A 243 4.99 8.03 29.09
N GLY A 244 5.07 7.72 30.38
CA GLY A 244 4.03 8.10 31.35
C GLY A 244 2.70 7.39 31.12
N ALA A 245 2.74 6.10 30.74
CA ALA A 245 1.54 5.31 30.44
C ALA A 245 1.63 3.89 31.01
N SER A 246 0.48 3.21 31.20
CA SER A 246 0.49 1.78 31.51
C SER A 246 0.92 0.96 30.29
N LYS A 247 1.45 -0.26 30.50
CA LYS A 247 1.76 -1.22 29.44
C LYS A 247 0.59 -1.44 28.48
N ARG A 248 -0.62 -1.58 29.04
CA ARG A 248 -1.86 -1.76 28.27
C ARG A 248 -2.17 -0.53 27.41
N THR A 249 -2.02 0.67 27.96
CA THR A 249 -2.24 1.92 27.23
C THR A 249 -1.23 2.09 26.11
N LEU A 250 0.07 1.87 26.40
CA LEU A 250 1.11 1.92 25.37
C LEU A 250 0.84 0.91 24.24
N ALA A 251 0.57 -0.36 24.57
CA ALA A 251 0.29 -1.39 23.57
C ALA A 251 -0.92 -1.04 22.71
N ARG A 252 -2.02 -0.56 23.34
CA ARG A 252 -3.23 -0.14 22.62
C ARG A 252 -2.97 1.03 21.68
N ARG A 253 -2.25 2.07 22.14
CA ARG A 253 -1.92 3.25 21.32
C ARG A 253 -1.00 2.89 20.17
N MET A 254 0.03 2.09 20.42
CA MET A 254 0.93 1.58 19.38
C MET A 254 0.17 0.77 18.32
N HIS A 255 -0.76 -0.09 18.75
CA HIS A 255 -1.58 -0.86 17.83
C HIS A 255 -2.55 0.04 17.03
N SER A 256 -3.20 0.99 17.68
CA SER A 256 -4.14 1.93 17.03
C SER A 256 -3.45 2.83 16.00
N VAL A 257 -2.24 3.32 16.29
CA VAL A 257 -1.52 4.28 15.44
C VAL A 257 -0.65 3.57 14.40
N LEU A 258 0.10 2.54 14.82
CA LEU A 258 1.12 1.89 14.00
C LEU A 258 0.76 0.46 13.60
N GLY A 259 -0.37 -0.10 14.05
CA GLY A 259 -0.77 -1.49 13.78
C GLY A 259 0.18 -2.53 14.36
N ARG A 260 1.07 -2.15 15.28
CA ARG A 260 2.17 -3.00 15.78
C ARG A 260 2.28 -2.95 17.28
N SER A 261 2.81 -4.04 17.88
CA SER A 261 3.18 -4.01 19.30
C SER A 261 4.44 -3.16 19.52
N PRO A 262 4.64 -2.62 20.76
CA PRO A 262 5.86 -1.88 21.11
C PRO A 262 7.16 -2.65 20.81
N LEU A 263 7.20 -3.95 21.10
CA LEU A 263 8.35 -4.80 20.81
C LEU A 263 8.59 -4.95 19.29
N SER A 264 7.53 -5.22 18.53
CA SER A 264 7.63 -5.36 17.08
C SER A 264 8.15 -4.07 16.41
N TYR A 265 7.66 -2.92 16.88
CA TYR A 265 8.13 -1.62 16.42
C TYR A 265 9.61 -1.37 16.79
N PHE A 266 10.01 -1.65 18.01
CA PHE A 266 11.42 -1.55 18.46
C PHE A 266 12.34 -2.45 17.60
N GLN A 267 11.89 -3.66 17.30
CA GLN A 267 12.63 -4.57 16.40
C GLN A 267 12.76 -4.01 14.99
N SER A 268 11.70 -3.38 14.46
CA SER A 268 11.77 -2.77 13.12
C SER A 268 12.77 -1.62 13.05
N LEU A 269 12.85 -0.78 14.07
CA LEU A 269 13.86 0.30 14.16
C LEU A 269 15.30 -0.24 14.18
N ARG A 270 15.53 -1.37 14.85
CA ARG A 270 16.84 -2.05 14.84
C ARG A 270 17.20 -2.59 13.45
N VAL A 271 16.22 -3.19 12.76
CA VAL A 271 16.39 -3.70 11.41
C VAL A 271 16.69 -2.55 10.43
N GLU A 272 15.96 -1.45 10.53
CA GLU A 272 16.18 -0.24 9.74
C GLU A 272 17.60 0.31 9.93
N ARG A 273 18.05 0.47 11.17
CA ARG A 273 19.41 0.93 11.50
C ARG A 273 20.49 -0.04 10.97
N ALA A 274 20.24 -1.35 11.04
CA ALA A 274 21.15 -2.35 10.47
C ALA A 274 21.24 -2.24 8.94
N ALA A 275 20.10 -2.06 8.27
CA ALA A 275 20.03 -1.92 6.81
C ALA A 275 20.76 -0.67 6.33
N THR A 276 20.54 0.49 6.98
CA THR A 276 21.22 1.75 6.66
C THR A 276 22.73 1.65 6.89
N SER A 277 23.15 0.95 7.94
CA SER A 277 24.59 0.73 8.24
C SER A 277 25.26 -0.26 7.29
N SER A 278 24.51 -1.19 6.68
CA SER A 278 25.05 -2.20 5.74
C SER A 278 25.14 -1.70 4.29
N THR A 279 24.42 -0.63 3.94
CA THR A 279 24.55 0.02 2.62
C THR A 279 25.90 0.71 2.44
N LEU A 280 26.62 0.97 3.53
CA LEU A 280 27.93 1.63 3.55
C LEU A 280 29.11 0.69 3.78
N ALA A 281 28.91 -0.63 4.00
CA ALA A 281 30.00 -1.59 4.25
C ALA A 281 29.60 -3.04 3.95
N ARG A 282 30.56 -3.81 3.42
CA ARG A 282 30.52 -5.25 3.09
C ARG A 282 29.86 -6.17 4.14
N PRO A 283 29.58 -7.46 3.84
CA PRO A 283 28.52 -8.31 4.42
C PRO A 283 28.46 -8.31 5.95
N VAL A 284 27.22 -8.53 6.48
CA VAL A 284 26.87 -8.56 7.92
C VAL A 284 27.90 -9.35 8.73
N ARG A 285 28.94 -8.70 9.18
CA ARG A 285 29.93 -9.22 10.14
C ARG A 285 29.51 -8.84 11.57
N SER A 286 30.06 -9.53 12.56
CA SER A 286 29.76 -9.38 13.99
C SER A 286 29.72 -7.94 14.53
N ARG A 287 30.40 -6.99 13.87
CA ARG A 287 30.33 -5.55 14.20
C ARG A 287 28.99 -4.87 13.91
N CYS A 288 28.20 -5.36 12.94
CA CYS A 288 26.87 -4.79 12.66
C CYS A 288 25.83 -5.24 13.70
N THR A 289 25.96 -6.46 14.23
CA THR A 289 25.02 -6.99 15.24
C THR A 289 25.13 -6.26 16.56
N ALA A 290 26.34 -5.99 17.02
CA ALA A 290 26.56 -5.22 18.27
C ALA A 290 26.02 -3.78 18.19
N ARG A 291 26.12 -3.12 17.03
CA ARG A 291 25.61 -1.75 16.79
C ARG A 291 24.09 -1.63 16.87
N VAL A 292 23.38 -2.73 16.74
CA VAL A 292 21.90 -2.79 16.81
C VAL A 292 21.40 -3.65 17.97
N GLY A 293 22.30 -4.00 18.91
CA GLY A 293 21.94 -4.67 20.16
C GLY A 293 21.56 -6.13 20.03
N TYR A 294 22.09 -6.85 19.01
CA TYR A 294 21.98 -8.31 18.91
C TYR A 294 23.30 -8.98 19.17
N ALA A 295 23.28 -9.99 20.05
CA ALA A 295 24.46 -10.81 20.33
C ALA A 295 24.81 -11.72 19.14
N GLU A 296 23.82 -12.22 18.41
CA GLU A 296 23.99 -13.19 17.34
C GLU A 296 23.46 -12.69 15.98
N GLY A 297 24.27 -12.91 14.94
CA GLY A 297 23.88 -12.59 13.55
C GLY A 297 22.70 -13.43 13.02
N ALA A 298 22.43 -14.60 13.61
CA ALA A 298 21.30 -15.46 13.24
C ALA A 298 19.96 -14.77 13.53
N THR A 299 19.82 -14.18 14.72
CA THR A 299 18.62 -13.45 15.15
C THR A 299 18.35 -12.25 14.24
N LEU A 300 19.38 -11.47 13.91
CA LEU A 300 19.26 -10.34 13.00
C LEU A 300 18.83 -10.79 11.58
N ARG A 301 19.40 -11.89 11.07
CA ARG A 301 19.02 -12.46 9.75
C ARG A 301 17.58 -12.96 9.74
N ALA A 302 17.08 -13.56 10.82
CA ALA A 302 15.69 -13.99 10.95
C ALA A 302 14.72 -12.80 10.94
N LEU A 303 15.08 -11.72 11.64
CA LEU A 303 14.28 -10.49 11.65
C LEU A 303 14.31 -9.75 10.31
N LEU A 304 15.45 -9.66 9.65
CA LEU A 304 15.56 -9.10 8.30
C LEU A 304 14.65 -9.85 7.32
N ARG A 305 14.58 -11.20 7.40
CA ARG A 305 13.63 -11.99 6.62
C ARG A 305 12.17 -11.70 7.00
N ARG A 306 11.86 -11.65 8.29
CA ARG A 306 10.49 -11.35 8.80
C ARG A 306 9.99 -9.98 8.36
N PHE A 307 10.87 -8.98 8.27
CA PHE A 307 10.54 -7.63 7.81
C PHE A 307 10.78 -7.43 6.30
N ASN A 308 10.98 -8.52 5.52
CA ASN A 308 11.21 -8.51 4.07
C ASN A 308 12.38 -7.63 3.60
N PHE A 309 13.38 -7.39 4.45
CA PHE A 309 14.62 -6.74 4.05
C PHE A 309 15.55 -7.75 3.39
N ARG A 310 15.76 -7.61 2.07
CA ARG A 310 16.82 -8.39 1.36
C ARG A 310 18.15 -7.67 1.54
N LEU A 311 19.08 -8.33 2.21
CA LEU A 311 20.50 -7.97 2.10
C LEU A 311 20.94 -8.27 0.65
N ARG A 312 21.44 -7.27 -0.08
CA ARG A 312 22.10 -7.52 -1.36
C ARG A 312 23.22 -8.53 -1.13
N ARG A 313 23.15 -9.66 -1.82
CA ARG A 313 24.32 -10.54 -1.97
C ARG A 313 25.34 -9.76 -2.81
N ALA A 314 26.57 -9.67 -2.30
CA ALA A 314 27.72 -9.20 -3.07
C ALA A 314 28.04 -10.21 -4.16
#